data_c2149d5eede386ec8688d0ebed79c5d6
#
_entry.id   c2149d5eede386ec8688d0ebed79c5d6
#
_cell.length_a   1.000
_cell.length_b   1.000
_cell.length_c   1.000
_cell.angle_alpha   90.00
_cell.angle_beta   90.00
_cell.angle_gamma   90.00
#
_symmetry.space_group_name_H-M   'P 1'
#
loop_
_entity.id
_entity.type
_entity.pdbx_description
1 polymer ?
#
loop_
_entity_poly.entity_id
_entity_poly.type
_entity_poly.pdbx_seq_one_letter_code
_entity_poly.pdbx_strand_id
1 'polypeptide(L)'
;AQGTLYPDIIESRSSTGSKTSKIKSHHNVGGLPKKMKLKLIEPLKEFFKDEVRVLGESLGLSRNICYRHPFPGPGLGIRIPGIITSKKVKILQEADYIFINELNKNNLYNKIWQAYAALLPMKTVGVMGDSRTYQYTCLIRAVTSEDGMTADYYNFSKEFLDKISTKIINNVKGCLLYTS
;
A
#
# COMPACT_ATOMS: atom_id res chain seq x y z
N ALA A 1 -11.65 -15.69 -13.86
CA ALA A 1 -12.22 -15.40 -12.54
C ALA A 1 -11.88 -13.97 -12.12
N GLN A 2 -12.73 -13.35 -11.32
CA GLN A 2 -12.56 -12.02 -10.76
C GLN A 2 -12.83 -12.05 -9.25
N GLY A 3 -12.03 -11.36 -8.46
CA GLY A 3 -12.16 -11.28 -7.01
C GLY A 3 -13.11 -10.17 -6.54
N THR A 4 -14.24 -9.99 -7.21
CA THR A 4 -15.28 -9.04 -6.80
C THR A 4 -15.82 -9.42 -5.43
N LEU A 5 -15.96 -8.44 -4.55
CA LEU A 5 -16.54 -8.59 -3.22
C LEU A 5 -17.95 -7.98 -3.18
N TYR A 6 -18.73 -8.34 -2.16
CA TYR A 6 -20.08 -7.80 -1.97
C TYR A 6 -20.12 -6.26 -1.87
N PRO A 7 -19.23 -5.58 -1.12
CA PRO A 7 -19.17 -4.12 -1.11
C PRO A 7 -18.95 -3.51 -2.50
N ASP A 8 -18.14 -4.12 -3.37
CA ASP A 8 -17.91 -3.62 -4.74
C ASP A 8 -19.20 -3.57 -5.56
N ILE A 9 -20.09 -4.55 -5.35
CA ILE A 9 -21.38 -4.64 -6.04
C ILE A 9 -22.34 -3.54 -5.53
N ILE A 10 -22.41 -3.35 -4.21
CA ILE A 10 -23.30 -2.35 -3.61
C ILE A 10 -22.90 -0.94 -4.03
N GLU A 11 -21.62 -0.63 -3.93
CA GLU A 11 -21.09 0.69 -4.29
C GLU A 11 -21.25 1.00 -5.78
N SER A 12 -21.18 -0.02 -6.64
CA SER A 12 -21.41 0.17 -8.08
C SER A 12 -22.88 0.45 -8.41
N ARG A 13 -23.82 -0.06 -7.58
CA ARG A 13 -25.28 0.18 -7.76
C ARG A 13 -25.70 1.57 -7.26
N SER A 14 -25.11 2.07 -6.19
CA SER A 14 -25.44 3.39 -5.64
C SER A 14 -25.01 4.55 -6.53
N SER A 15 -24.06 4.35 -7.43
CA SER A 15 -23.58 5.37 -8.37
C SER A 15 -24.49 5.63 -9.58
N THR A 16 -25.59 4.89 -9.74
CA THR A 16 -26.53 5.07 -10.87
C THR A 16 -27.51 6.24 -10.70
N GLY A 17 -27.52 6.90 -9.53
CA GLY A 17 -28.47 8.00 -9.22
C GLY A 17 -27.87 9.40 -9.09
N SER A 18 -26.57 9.60 -9.08
CA SER A 18 -25.97 10.92 -8.96
C SER A 18 -24.92 11.18 -10.05
N LYS A 19 -24.82 12.46 -10.49
CA LYS A 19 -23.79 12.95 -11.45
C LYS A 19 -22.36 12.95 -10.87
N THR A 20 -22.13 12.30 -9.74
CA THR A 20 -20.80 12.13 -9.16
C THR A 20 -20.02 11.09 -9.96
N SER A 21 -18.85 11.48 -10.44
CA SER A 21 -17.89 10.63 -11.17
C SER A 21 -17.74 9.26 -10.51
N LYS A 22 -17.71 8.20 -11.31
CA LYS A 22 -17.41 6.84 -10.87
C LYS A 22 -16.09 6.82 -10.09
N ILE A 23 -16.17 6.87 -8.77
CA ILE A 23 -15.00 6.95 -7.88
C ILE A 23 -14.15 5.66 -7.91
N LYS A 24 -14.75 4.53 -8.34
CA LYS A 24 -14.07 3.22 -8.35
C LYS A 24 -14.14 2.52 -9.72
N SER A 25 -13.43 3.06 -10.71
CA SER A 25 -13.26 2.41 -12.03
C SER A 25 -12.33 1.19 -12.01
N HIS A 26 -11.55 1.01 -10.94
CA HIS A 26 -10.53 -0.05 -10.83
C HIS A 26 -11.03 -1.41 -10.35
N HIS A 27 -12.27 -1.50 -9.85
CA HIS A 27 -12.87 -2.78 -9.42
C HIS A 27 -13.49 -3.59 -10.56
N ASN A 28 -13.49 -3.09 -11.81
CA ASN A 28 -14.04 -3.74 -13.00
C ASN A 28 -15.52 -4.17 -12.90
N VAL A 29 -16.26 -3.74 -11.88
CA VAL A 29 -17.68 -4.02 -11.76
C VAL A 29 -18.43 -3.21 -12.83
N GLY A 30 -18.99 -3.91 -13.83
CA GLY A 30 -19.61 -3.28 -15.00
C GLY A 30 -18.62 -2.63 -15.98
N GLY A 31 -17.32 -2.74 -15.79
CA GLY A 31 -16.27 -2.19 -16.64
C GLY A 31 -15.68 -3.13 -17.69
N LEU A 32 -16.07 -4.41 -17.65
CA LEU A 32 -15.57 -5.41 -18.62
C LEU A 32 -16.14 -5.16 -20.02
N PRO A 33 -15.38 -5.49 -21.09
CA PRO A 33 -15.81 -5.30 -22.46
C PRO A 33 -17.14 -6.05 -22.75
N LYS A 34 -18.13 -5.37 -23.31
CA LYS A 34 -19.45 -5.97 -23.65
C LYS A 34 -19.37 -7.14 -24.63
N LYS A 35 -18.30 -7.21 -25.45
CA LYS A 35 -18.05 -8.27 -26.43
C LYS A 35 -17.13 -9.38 -25.90
N MET A 36 -16.91 -9.47 -24.60
CA MET A 36 -16.08 -10.52 -24.03
C MET A 36 -16.72 -11.90 -24.25
N LYS A 37 -15.98 -12.83 -24.88
CA LYS A 37 -16.45 -14.20 -25.16
C LYS A 37 -16.29 -15.13 -23.96
N LEU A 38 -15.63 -14.71 -22.90
CA LEU A 38 -15.39 -15.50 -21.68
C LEU A 38 -16.56 -15.34 -20.71
N LYS A 39 -16.93 -16.42 -20.04
CA LYS A 39 -17.85 -16.35 -18.90
C LYS A 39 -17.12 -15.83 -17.67
N LEU A 40 -17.72 -14.88 -16.98
CA LEU A 40 -17.20 -14.34 -15.74
C LEU A 40 -17.54 -15.27 -14.57
N ILE A 41 -16.55 -15.57 -13.73
CA ILE A 41 -16.71 -16.33 -12.50
C ILE A 41 -16.27 -15.41 -11.35
N GLU A 42 -17.18 -15.16 -10.41
CA GLU A 42 -16.99 -14.27 -9.25
C GLU A 42 -17.31 -15.03 -7.95
N PRO A 43 -16.41 -15.91 -7.49
CA PRO A 43 -16.71 -16.82 -6.37
C PRO A 43 -16.85 -16.09 -5.03
N LEU A 44 -16.37 -14.86 -4.92
CA LEU A 44 -16.33 -14.08 -3.68
C LEU A 44 -17.39 -12.95 -3.62
N LYS A 45 -18.27 -12.86 -4.61
CA LYS A 45 -19.22 -11.74 -4.77
C LYS A 45 -20.25 -11.58 -3.64
N GLU A 46 -20.41 -12.58 -2.80
CA GLU A 46 -21.35 -12.58 -1.67
C GLU A 46 -20.65 -12.42 -0.33
N PHE A 47 -19.31 -12.26 -0.34
CA PHE A 47 -18.51 -12.18 0.87
C PHE A 47 -18.03 -10.75 1.14
N PHE A 48 -17.93 -10.42 2.41
CA PHE A 48 -17.16 -9.25 2.89
C PHE A 48 -15.67 -9.58 2.97
N LYS A 49 -14.84 -8.54 3.09
CA LYS A 49 -13.38 -8.69 3.05
C LYS A 49 -12.82 -9.48 4.23
N ASP A 50 -13.40 -9.34 5.40
CA ASP A 50 -13.05 -10.09 6.61
C ASP A 50 -13.40 -11.58 6.48
N GLU A 51 -14.57 -11.90 5.92
CA GLU A 51 -14.98 -13.27 5.63
C GLU A 51 -14.04 -13.94 4.62
N VAL A 52 -13.62 -13.22 3.57
CA VAL A 52 -12.65 -13.71 2.58
C VAL A 52 -11.29 -13.99 3.22
N ARG A 53 -10.87 -13.22 4.22
CA ARG A 53 -9.64 -13.48 4.97
C ARG A 53 -9.72 -14.80 5.75
N VAL A 54 -10.84 -15.01 6.46
CA VAL A 54 -11.10 -16.26 7.19
C VAL A 54 -11.16 -17.46 6.23
N LEU A 55 -11.85 -17.30 5.10
CA LEU A 55 -11.88 -18.31 4.05
C LEU A 55 -10.48 -18.63 3.51
N GLY A 56 -9.66 -17.59 3.28
CA GLY A 56 -8.28 -17.76 2.85
C GLY A 56 -7.44 -18.59 3.84
N GLU A 57 -7.55 -18.31 5.13
CA GLU A 57 -6.88 -19.10 6.17
C GLU A 57 -7.37 -20.55 6.18
N SER A 58 -8.67 -20.78 6.06
CA SER A 58 -9.25 -22.14 6.01
C SER A 58 -8.79 -22.95 4.79
N LEU A 59 -8.44 -22.27 3.69
CA LEU A 59 -7.87 -22.87 2.48
C LEU A 59 -6.33 -23.03 2.56
N GLY A 60 -5.71 -22.73 3.70
CA GLY A 60 -4.28 -22.91 3.95
C GLY A 60 -3.40 -21.75 3.49
N LEU A 61 -3.96 -20.57 3.17
CA LEU A 61 -3.15 -19.39 2.89
C LEU A 61 -2.54 -18.86 4.20
N SER A 62 -1.29 -18.42 4.14
CA SER A 62 -0.63 -17.85 5.31
C SER A 62 -1.29 -16.53 5.76
N ARG A 63 -1.29 -16.26 7.06
CA ARG A 63 -1.80 -15.00 7.63
C ARG A 63 -1.18 -13.76 6.98
N ASN A 64 0.10 -13.83 6.64
CA ASN A 64 0.81 -12.72 5.98
C ASN A 64 0.21 -12.35 4.62
N ILE A 65 -0.41 -13.30 3.93
CA ILE A 65 -1.14 -13.07 2.68
C ILE A 65 -2.54 -12.56 2.96
N CYS A 66 -3.29 -13.24 3.85
CA CYS A 66 -4.68 -12.92 4.15
C CYS A 66 -4.85 -11.53 4.77
N TYR A 67 -3.92 -11.14 5.65
CA TYR A 67 -3.99 -9.87 6.40
C TYR A 67 -3.03 -8.80 5.88
N ARG A 68 -2.54 -8.96 4.65
CA ARG A 68 -1.75 -7.91 4.01
C ARG A 68 -2.53 -6.59 3.96
N HIS A 69 -1.84 -5.48 4.23
CA HIS A 69 -2.42 -4.15 4.12
C HIS A 69 -3.06 -3.92 2.74
N PRO A 70 -4.20 -3.22 2.66
CA PRO A 70 -4.83 -2.91 1.39
C PRO A 70 -3.91 -2.02 0.55
N PHE A 71 -3.78 -2.34 -0.74
CA PHE A 71 -2.98 -1.56 -1.65
C PHE A 71 -3.59 -1.61 -3.06
N PRO A 72 -3.57 -0.51 -3.82
CA PRO A 72 -4.01 -0.50 -5.22
C PRO A 72 -3.23 -1.49 -6.08
N GLY A 73 -3.88 -2.04 -7.11
CA GLY A 73 -3.32 -3.05 -8.01
C GLY A 73 -1.92 -2.76 -8.57
N PRO A 74 -1.58 -1.49 -8.99
CA PRO A 74 -0.23 -1.15 -9.48
C PRO A 74 0.88 -1.30 -8.43
N GLY A 75 0.55 -1.40 -7.15
CA GLY A 75 1.51 -1.69 -6.08
C GLY A 75 2.66 -0.68 -6.00
N LEU A 76 3.88 -1.17 -6.16
CA LEU A 76 5.11 -0.37 -6.07
C LEU A 76 5.14 0.79 -7.08
N GLY A 77 4.55 0.62 -8.27
CA GLY A 77 4.59 1.62 -9.33
C GLY A 77 4.02 2.97 -8.93
N ILE A 78 2.91 2.99 -8.20
CA ILE A 78 2.29 4.26 -7.76
C ILE A 78 3.05 4.95 -6.62
N ARG A 79 3.98 4.25 -5.99
CA ARG A 79 4.83 4.79 -4.92
C ARG A 79 6.11 5.43 -5.46
N ILE A 80 6.28 5.47 -6.78
CA ILE A 80 7.38 6.13 -7.48
C ILE A 80 6.78 7.13 -8.47
N PRO A 81 6.43 8.35 -8.04
CA PRO A 81 5.94 9.38 -8.95
C PRO A 81 6.95 9.69 -10.05
N GLY A 82 6.45 9.84 -11.29
CA GLY A 82 7.24 10.11 -12.47
C GLY A 82 7.85 8.84 -13.10
N ILE A 83 9.02 8.96 -13.72
CA ILE A 83 9.66 7.86 -14.46
C ILE A 83 10.10 6.76 -13.49
N ILE A 84 9.63 5.54 -13.73
CA ILE A 84 10.00 4.35 -12.98
C ILE A 84 11.27 3.75 -13.60
N THR A 85 12.30 3.53 -12.78
CA THR A 85 13.56 2.88 -13.19
C THR A 85 13.88 1.74 -12.25
N SER A 86 14.64 0.74 -12.73
CA SER A 86 15.08 -0.39 -11.90
C SER A 86 15.82 0.05 -10.63
N LYS A 87 16.62 1.14 -10.72
CA LYS A 87 17.30 1.73 -9.56
C LYS A 87 16.32 2.24 -8.51
N LYS A 88 15.30 3.02 -8.92
CA LYS A 88 14.28 3.54 -8.00
C LYS A 88 13.44 2.43 -7.37
N VAL A 89 13.09 1.42 -8.17
CA VAL A 89 12.36 0.23 -7.69
C VAL A 89 13.14 -0.48 -6.60
N LYS A 90 14.44 -0.73 -6.82
CA LYS A 90 15.30 -1.37 -5.84
C LYS A 90 15.40 -0.58 -4.54
N ILE A 91 15.66 0.73 -4.62
CA ILE A 91 15.71 1.62 -3.46
C ILE A 91 14.41 1.53 -2.67
N LEU A 92 13.26 1.64 -3.35
CA LEU A 92 11.96 1.59 -2.68
C LEU A 92 11.68 0.23 -2.06
N GLN A 93 12.02 -0.87 -2.72
CA GLN A 93 11.86 -2.22 -2.17
C GLN A 93 12.64 -2.41 -0.88
N GLU A 94 13.90 -1.96 -0.85
CA GLU A 94 14.77 -2.05 0.34
C GLU A 94 14.23 -1.19 1.49
N ALA A 95 13.81 0.04 1.21
CA ALA A 95 13.24 0.95 2.21
C ALA A 95 11.90 0.41 2.78
N ASP A 96 11.00 -0.03 1.90
CA ASP A 96 9.71 -0.61 2.28
C ASP A 96 9.89 -1.89 3.12
N TYR A 97 10.82 -2.75 2.73
CA TYR A 97 11.15 -3.95 3.48
C TYR A 97 11.61 -3.64 4.92
N ILE A 98 12.51 -2.66 5.08
CA ILE A 98 12.98 -2.25 6.41
C ILE A 98 11.80 -1.73 7.24
N PHE A 99 10.98 -0.85 6.67
CA PHE A 99 9.85 -0.27 7.38
C PHE A 99 8.82 -1.32 7.82
N ILE A 100 8.36 -2.17 6.90
CA ILE A 100 7.38 -3.21 7.20
C ILE A 100 7.94 -4.23 8.21
N ASN A 101 9.21 -4.58 8.08
CA ASN A 101 9.86 -5.50 9.02
C ASN A 101 9.95 -4.92 10.45
N GLU A 102 10.21 -3.61 10.58
CA GLU A 102 10.20 -2.95 11.89
C GLU A 102 8.78 -2.84 12.47
N LEU A 103 7.76 -2.63 11.65
CA LEU A 103 6.36 -2.69 12.10
C LEU A 103 6.01 -4.06 12.68
N ASN A 104 6.42 -5.13 12.00
CA ASN A 104 6.20 -6.50 12.48
C ASN A 104 6.95 -6.78 13.79
N LYS A 105 8.24 -6.41 13.87
CA LYS A 105 9.06 -6.61 15.07
C LYS A 105 8.55 -5.89 16.31
N ASN A 106 7.86 -4.77 16.13
CA ASN A 106 7.29 -3.98 17.22
C ASN A 106 5.78 -4.27 17.42
N ASN A 107 5.21 -5.30 16.80
CA ASN A 107 3.79 -5.65 16.85
C ASN A 107 2.86 -4.49 16.46
N LEU A 108 3.30 -3.63 15.52
CA LEU A 108 2.54 -2.47 15.03
C LEU A 108 1.77 -2.76 13.74
N TYR A 109 2.21 -3.76 12.96
CA TYR A 109 1.66 -4.04 11.63
C TYR A 109 0.14 -4.20 11.65
N ASN A 110 -0.39 -4.99 12.58
CA ASN A 110 -1.84 -5.25 12.69
C ASN A 110 -2.64 -4.10 13.33
N LYS A 111 -1.97 -3.10 13.93
CA LYS A 111 -2.60 -1.90 14.49
C LYS A 111 -2.78 -0.79 13.46
N ILE A 112 -2.16 -0.94 12.31
CA ILE A 112 -2.13 0.05 11.22
C ILE A 112 -2.96 -0.53 10.06
N TRP A 113 -3.89 0.27 9.56
CA TRP A 113 -4.74 -0.16 8.45
C TRP A 113 -3.96 -0.25 7.13
N GLN A 114 -3.08 0.74 6.87
CA GLN A 114 -2.19 0.75 5.70
C GLN A 114 -0.87 1.42 6.04
N ALA A 115 0.23 0.76 5.74
CA ALA A 115 1.58 1.31 5.85
C ALA A 115 2.42 0.96 4.64
N TYR A 116 3.25 1.91 4.20
CA TYR A 116 4.21 1.70 3.13
C TYR A 116 5.27 2.81 3.07
N ALA A 117 6.38 2.52 2.40
CA ALA A 117 7.32 3.54 1.95
C ALA A 117 7.00 3.99 0.51
N ALA A 118 7.30 5.24 0.19
CA ALA A 118 7.23 5.82 -1.16
C ALA A 118 8.51 6.59 -1.47
N LEU A 119 8.89 6.67 -2.74
CA LEU A 119 10.08 7.39 -3.17
C LEU A 119 9.67 8.68 -3.89
N LEU A 120 9.99 9.82 -3.31
CA LEU A 120 9.65 11.10 -3.92
C LEU A 120 10.51 11.38 -5.18
N PRO A 121 9.98 12.13 -6.16
CA PRO A 121 10.69 12.40 -7.43
C PRO A 121 11.83 13.42 -7.28
N MET A 122 12.09 13.89 -6.07
CA MET A 122 13.12 14.88 -5.75
C MET A 122 14.31 14.22 -5.05
N LYS A 123 15.47 14.86 -5.23
CA LYS A 123 16.66 14.54 -4.46
C LYS A 123 16.95 15.66 -3.50
N THR A 124 17.45 15.30 -2.34
CA THR A 124 17.85 16.23 -1.29
C THR A 124 19.30 16.00 -0.89
N VAL A 125 19.87 17.01 -0.26
CA VAL A 125 21.24 16.95 0.25
C VAL A 125 21.24 16.18 1.57
N GLY A 126 22.08 15.15 1.65
CA GLY A 126 22.43 14.49 2.91
C GLY A 126 23.90 14.67 3.20
N VAL A 127 24.25 14.57 4.46
CA VAL A 127 25.64 14.53 4.91
C VAL A 127 25.92 13.10 5.40
N MET A 128 26.88 12.43 4.78
CA MET A 128 27.38 11.12 5.21
C MET A 128 28.89 11.22 5.40
N GLY A 129 29.33 11.24 6.65
CA GLY A 129 30.70 11.60 6.99
C GLY A 129 31.02 13.03 6.56
N ASP A 130 32.17 13.23 5.92
CA ASP A 130 32.64 14.55 5.45
C ASP A 130 32.14 14.92 4.04
N SER A 131 31.30 14.09 3.41
CA SER A 131 30.83 14.30 2.04
C SER A 131 29.33 14.65 1.97
N ARG A 132 28.99 15.61 1.10
CA ARG A 132 27.61 15.89 0.72
C ARG A 132 27.15 14.87 -0.33
N THR A 133 25.98 14.31 -0.11
CA THR A 133 25.36 13.37 -1.05
C THR A 133 24.02 13.89 -1.54
N TYR A 134 23.68 13.63 -2.82
CA TYR A 134 22.37 13.93 -3.39
C TYR A 134 21.61 12.63 -3.60
N GLN A 135 20.63 12.40 -2.74
CA GLN A 135 19.89 11.14 -2.73
C GLN A 135 18.39 11.38 -2.82
N TYR A 136 17.64 10.35 -3.25
CA TYR A 136 16.19 10.42 -3.30
C TYR A 136 15.60 10.52 -1.89
N THR A 137 14.53 11.27 -1.77
CA THR A 137 13.79 11.36 -0.50
C THR A 137 12.80 10.21 -0.42
N CYS A 138 12.89 9.43 0.64
CA CYS A 138 11.90 8.43 1.00
C CYS A 138 10.85 9.06 1.94
N LEU A 139 9.59 8.70 1.73
CA LEU A 139 8.46 9.01 2.58
C LEU A 139 7.95 7.71 3.19
N ILE A 140 7.66 7.71 4.48
CA ILE A 140 6.86 6.64 5.10
C ILE A 140 5.44 7.15 5.33
N ARG A 141 4.47 6.29 5.03
CA ARG A 141 3.07 6.53 5.31
C ARG A 141 2.52 5.42 6.18
N ALA A 142 1.78 5.79 7.22
CA ALA A 142 1.03 4.88 8.05
C ALA A 142 -0.29 5.54 8.44
N VAL A 143 -1.39 4.86 8.21
CA VAL A 143 -2.73 5.37 8.52
C VAL A 143 -3.56 4.31 9.23
N THR A 144 -4.41 4.77 10.12
CA THR A 144 -5.47 4.01 10.75
C THR A 144 -6.80 4.31 10.07
N SER A 145 -7.69 3.33 10.03
CA SER A 145 -9.05 3.49 9.54
C SER A 145 -9.90 2.37 10.13
N GLU A 146 -11.10 2.68 10.54
CA GLU A 146 -12.07 1.69 11.01
C GLU A 146 -12.97 1.20 9.87
N ASP A 147 -13.39 2.10 9.00
CA ASP A 147 -14.35 1.86 7.92
C ASP A 147 -13.72 1.83 6.51
N GLY A 148 -12.43 2.16 6.38
CA GLY A 148 -11.75 2.30 5.10
C GLY A 148 -12.10 3.57 4.31
N MET A 149 -12.98 4.42 4.84
CA MET A 149 -13.43 5.69 4.24
C MET A 149 -12.82 6.89 4.96
N THR A 150 -12.76 6.84 6.27
CA THR A 150 -12.07 7.83 7.11
C THR A 150 -10.70 7.29 7.48
N ALA A 151 -9.67 8.11 7.36
CA ALA A 151 -8.31 7.71 7.69
C ALA A 151 -7.62 8.82 8.48
N ASP A 152 -6.98 8.43 9.57
CA ASP A 152 -6.10 9.30 10.33
C ASP A 152 -4.66 8.78 10.28
N TYR A 153 -3.68 9.64 10.55
CA TYR A 153 -2.28 9.19 10.60
C TYR A 153 -2.04 8.33 11.85
N TYR A 154 -1.18 7.34 11.70
CA TYR A 154 -0.73 6.56 12.86
C TYR A 154 0.40 7.33 13.57
N ASN A 155 0.19 7.64 14.85
CA ASN A 155 1.16 8.38 15.67
C ASN A 155 2.26 7.43 16.17
N PHE A 156 3.41 7.45 15.51
CA PHE A 156 4.59 6.70 15.95
C PHE A 156 5.30 7.42 17.10
N SER A 157 5.92 6.65 17.99
CA SER A 157 6.84 7.24 18.96
C SER A 157 8.08 7.79 18.26
N LYS A 158 8.71 8.81 18.86
CA LYS A 158 9.94 9.39 18.34
C LYS A 158 11.04 8.34 18.19
N GLU A 159 11.18 7.48 19.19
CA GLU A 159 12.20 6.41 19.18
C GLU A 159 12.02 5.45 17.99
N PHE A 160 10.78 5.15 17.64
CA PHE A 160 10.47 4.31 16.48
C PHE A 160 10.86 5.01 15.17
N LEU A 161 10.52 6.30 15.02
CA LEU A 161 10.86 7.09 13.85
C LEU A 161 12.37 7.26 13.70
N ASP A 162 13.09 7.56 14.77
CA ASP A 162 14.55 7.69 14.78
C ASP A 162 15.22 6.37 14.37
N LYS A 163 14.73 5.26 14.88
CA LYS A 163 15.22 3.92 14.55
C LYS A 163 15.02 3.58 13.07
N ILE A 164 13.83 3.85 12.51
CA ILE A 164 13.53 3.63 11.09
C ILE A 164 14.40 4.51 10.21
N SER A 165 14.50 5.79 10.54
CA SER A 165 15.32 6.76 9.80
C SER A 165 16.76 6.30 9.74
N THR A 166 17.37 5.98 10.88
CA THR A 166 18.73 5.46 10.96
C THR A 166 18.93 4.18 10.16
N LYS A 167 18.00 3.23 10.24
CA LYS A 167 18.10 1.99 9.49
C LYS A 167 17.99 2.19 7.98
N ILE A 168 17.06 3.01 7.51
CA ILE A 168 16.90 3.27 6.07
C ILE A 168 18.13 4.00 5.53
N ILE A 169 18.58 5.07 6.18
CA ILE A 169 19.73 5.87 5.73
C ILE A 169 21.01 5.02 5.67
N ASN A 170 21.23 4.17 6.66
CA ASN A 170 22.47 3.37 6.73
C ASN A 170 22.46 2.17 5.79
N ASN A 171 21.32 1.58 5.47
CA ASN A 171 21.25 0.34 4.71
C ASN A 171 20.79 0.53 3.26
N VAL A 172 20.06 1.61 2.93
CA VAL A 172 19.52 1.84 1.58
C VAL A 172 20.33 2.91 0.86
N LYS A 173 21.25 2.47 0.01
CA LYS A 173 22.07 3.39 -0.78
C LYS A 173 21.21 4.20 -1.77
N GLY A 174 21.32 5.52 -1.70
CA GLY A 174 20.61 6.42 -2.62
C GLY A 174 19.28 6.95 -2.10
N CYS A 175 19.00 6.73 -0.81
CA CYS A 175 17.77 7.16 -0.14
C CYS A 175 18.08 7.92 1.15
N LEU A 176 17.33 8.99 1.39
CA LEU A 176 17.27 9.72 2.66
C LEU A 176 15.84 9.68 3.16
N LEU A 177 15.66 9.54 4.46
CA LEU A 177 14.37 9.66 5.15
C LEU A 177 14.40 10.88 6.07
N TYR A 178 13.42 11.75 5.90
CA TYR A 178 13.19 12.86 6.82
C TYR A 178 12.04 12.50 7.75
N THR A 179 12.30 12.57 9.03
CA THR A 179 11.29 12.47 10.09
C THR A 179 11.27 13.80 10.82
N SER A 180 10.15 14.45 10.88
CA SER A 180 9.91 15.67 11.67
C SER A 180 8.96 15.36 12.81
#